data_d0f6a82669a948ccda6ba6a0f3b5ef96
#
_entry.id   d0f6a82669a948ccda6ba6a0f3b5ef96
#
_cell.length_a   1.000
_cell.length_b   1.000
_cell.length_c   1.000
_cell.angle_alpha   90.00
_cell.angle_beta   90.00
_cell.angle_gamma   90.00
#
_symmetry.space_group_name_H-M   'P 1'
#
loop_
_entity.id
_entity.type
_entity.pdbx_description
1 polymer ?
#
loop_
_entity_poly.entity_id
_entity_poly.type
_entity_poly.pdbx_seq_one_letter_code
_entity_poly.pdbx_strand_id
1 'polypeptide(L)'
;EEVGRGLAEMHLAGEDFTMRRRNGLTLPDWRPLWDISKERADSVEQGLVAEAEGDLDYLEKNWPVGLPEGVIHADLFPDNVFFLGDRLSGFIDFYFACTDILAYDVAVCLNAWCFEKDFSFNLTKGAAFLRGYNSVRPLSAAEIDALPVLARGAAVRFMLTRLYD
;
A
#
# COMPACT_ATOMS: atom_id res chain seq x y z
N GLU A 1 -14.11 -8.03 -2.08
CA GLU A 1 -13.74 -8.98 -3.14
C GLU A 1 -13.62 -8.26 -4.50
N GLU A 2 -14.64 -7.49 -4.94
CA GLU A 2 -14.63 -6.74 -6.21
C GLU A 2 -13.41 -5.79 -6.36
N VAL A 3 -13.02 -5.07 -5.31
CA VAL A 3 -11.85 -4.18 -5.34
C VAL A 3 -10.56 -4.95 -5.58
N GLY A 4 -10.39 -6.11 -4.92
CA GLY A 4 -9.20 -6.95 -5.13
C GLY A 4 -9.14 -7.49 -6.57
N ARG A 5 -10.28 -7.91 -7.12
CA ARG A 5 -10.38 -8.34 -8.52
C ARG A 5 -10.02 -7.19 -9.48
N GLY A 6 -10.62 -6.01 -9.29
CA GLY A 6 -10.36 -4.85 -10.13
C GLY A 6 -8.91 -4.36 -10.05
N LEU A 7 -8.27 -4.42 -8.86
CA LEU A 7 -6.86 -4.10 -8.71
C LEU A 7 -5.99 -5.06 -9.55
N ALA A 8 -6.27 -6.36 -9.51
CA ALA A 8 -5.54 -7.35 -10.30
C ALA A 8 -5.74 -7.14 -11.81
N GLU A 9 -6.96 -6.81 -12.23
CA GLU A 9 -7.26 -6.45 -13.63
C GLU A 9 -6.48 -5.20 -14.07
N MET A 10 -6.38 -4.19 -13.21
CA MET A 10 -5.59 -2.98 -13.47
C MET A 10 -4.09 -3.30 -13.60
N HIS A 11 -3.53 -4.14 -12.71
CA HIS A 11 -2.14 -4.57 -12.79
C HIS A 11 -1.83 -5.29 -14.11
N LEU A 12 -2.70 -6.22 -14.52
CA LEU A 12 -2.52 -6.93 -15.81
C LEU A 12 -2.68 -6.00 -17.00
N ALA A 13 -3.64 -5.07 -16.96
CA ALA A 13 -3.81 -4.07 -18.02
C ALA A 13 -2.61 -3.13 -18.15
N GLY A 14 -1.83 -2.96 -17.09
CA GLY A 14 -0.61 -2.15 -17.06
C GLY A 14 0.66 -2.88 -17.53
N GLU A 15 0.63 -4.18 -17.84
CA GLU A 15 1.84 -4.95 -18.18
C GLU A 15 2.58 -4.39 -19.42
N ASP A 16 1.83 -3.99 -20.45
CA ASP A 16 2.38 -3.44 -21.69
C ASP A 16 2.62 -1.92 -21.64
N PHE A 17 2.39 -1.27 -20.49
CA PHE A 17 2.58 0.16 -20.36
C PHE A 17 4.06 0.52 -20.30
N THR A 18 4.56 1.21 -21.31
CA THR A 18 5.99 1.44 -21.52
C THR A 18 6.56 2.62 -20.74
N MET A 19 5.72 3.60 -20.37
CA MET A 19 6.17 4.73 -19.56
C MET A 19 6.45 4.28 -18.12
N ARG A 20 7.56 4.77 -17.55
CA ARG A 20 7.98 4.48 -16.18
C ARG A 20 7.99 5.75 -15.35
N ARG A 21 7.36 5.71 -14.20
CA ARG A 21 7.42 6.76 -13.17
C ARG A 21 7.91 6.12 -11.88
N ARG A 22 9.04 6.58 -11.35
CA ARG A 22 9.54 6.12 -10.05
C ARG A 22 8.52 6.46 -8.95
N ASN A 23 8.32 5.55 -8.01
CA ASN A 23 7.63 5.86 -6.76
C ASN A 23 8.49 6.84 -5.94
N GLY A 24 7.98 8.05 -5.72
CA GLY A 24 8.65 9.08 -4.93
C GLY A 24 8.38 8.98 -3.43
N LEU A 25 7.61 7.97 -2.99
CA LEU A 25 7.23 7.71 -1.59
C LEU A 25 7.52 6.24 -1.21
N THR A 26 8.72 5.77 -1.54
CA THR A 26 9.21 4.42 -1.20
C THR A 26 10.38 4.49 -0.23
N LEU A 27 10.94 3.34 0.13
CA LEU A 27 11.94 3.20 1.20
C LEU A 27 13.05 4.28 1.22
N PRO A 28 13.74 4.61 0.10
CA PRO A 28 14.79 5.64 0.10
C PRO A 28 14.29 7.06 0.42
N ASP A 29 12.98 7.31 0.24
CA ASP A 29 12.38 8.63 0.43
C ASP A 29 11.87 8.84 1.87
N TRP A 30 11.68 7.76 2.65
CA TRP A 30 11.04 7.83 3.97
C TRP A 30 11.93 8.47 5.04
N ARG A 31 13.25 8.15 5.07
CA ARG A 31 14.16 8.80 6.05
C ARG A 31 14.26 10.30 5.86
N PRO A 32 14.47 10.83 4.64
CA PRO A 32 14.45 12.27 4.41
C PRO A 32 13.14 12.93 4.85
N LEU A 33 11.99 12.27 4.56
CA LEU A 33 10.69 12.79 4.97
C LEU A 33 10.49 12.74 6.49
N TRP A 34 10.96 11.67 7.15
CA TRP A 34 10.97 11.54 8.59
C TRP A 34 11.79 12.63 9.26
N ASP A 35 13.01 12.88 8.78
CA ASP A 35 13.93 13.84 9.39
C ASP A 35 13.37 15.28 9.45
N ILE A 36 12.52 15.66 8.50
CA ILE A 36 11.86 16.97 8.51
C ILE A 36 10.53 16.99 9.29
N SER A 37 9.98 15.81 9.63
CA SER A 37 8.65 15.71 10.28
C SER A 37 8.72 15.27 11.75
N LYS A 38 9.80 14.61 12.17
CA LYS A 38 9.92 13.93 13.47
C LYS A 38 9.73 14.83 14.70
N GLU A 39 10.07 16.11 14.61
CA GLU A 39 9.91 17.04 15.73
C GLU A 39 8.44 17.21 16.16
N ARG A 40 7.50 16.94 15.26
CA ARG A 40 6.05 17.00 15.51
C ARG A 40 5.46 15.68 16.00
N ALA A 41 6.17 14.56 15.83
CA ALA A 41 5.61 13.23 16.01
C ALA A 41 5.11 12.99 17.46
N ASP A 42 5.90 13.26 18.48
CA ASP A 42 5.50 13.08 19.88
C ASP A 42 4.42 14.07 20.36
N SER A 43 4.16 15.14 19.60
CA SER A 43 3.00 16.00 19.86
C SER A 43 1.68 15.42 19.36
N VAL A 44 1.73 14.50 18.40
CA VAL A 44 0.58 13.75 17.88
C VAL A 44 0.27 12.57 18.79
N GLU A 45 1.28 11.76 19.11
CA GLU A 45 1.17 10.62 20.02
C GLU A 45 2.50 10.41 20.76
N GLN A 46 2.43 10.32 22.09
CA GLN A 46 3.61 10.12 22.92
C GLN A 46 4.30 8.79 22.61
N GLY A 47 5.59 8.84 22.28
CA GLY A 47 6.40 7.67 21.92
C GLY A 47 6.42 7.36 20.42
N LEU A 48 5.69 8.12 19.59
CA LEU A 48 5.64 7.92 18.14
C LEU A 48 7.03 8.04 17.48
N VAL A 49 7.92 8.88 18.05
CA VAL A 49 9.31 8.99 17.55
C VAL A 49 10.03 7.65 17.66
N ALA A 50 9.98 7.01 18.84
CA ALA A 50 10.69 5.75 19.04
C ALA A 50 10.10 4.60 18.20
N GLU A 51 8.78 4.56 18.05
CA GLU A 51 8.09 3.57 17.23
C GLU A 51 8.43 3.73 15.74
N ALA A 52 8.34 4.95 15.20
CA ALA A 52 8.66 5.24 13.80
C ALA A 52 10.12 4.96 13.47
N GLU A 53 11.07 5.30 14.35
CA GLU A 53 12.49 4.96 14.18
C GLU A 53 12.70 3.44 14.12
N GLY A 54 12.05 2.70 15.03
CA GLY A 54 12.11 1.23 15.03
C GLY A 54 11.53 0.60 13.76
N ASP A 55 10.42 1.15 13.26
CA ASP A 55 9.80 0.69 12.01
C ASP A 55 10.67 1.00 10.79
N LEU A 56 11.23 2.19 10.70
CA LEU A 56 12.14 2.57 9.62
C LEU A 56 13.39 1.69 9.60
N ASP A 57 14.01 1.46 10.76
CA ASP A 57 15.18 0.58 10.90
C ASP A 57 14.87 -0.86 10.48
N TYR A 58 13.68 -1.35 10.83
CA TYR A 58 13.22 -2.68 10.43
C TYR A 58 13.00 -2.77 8.92
N LEU A 59 12.33 -1.77 8.33
CA LEU A 59 12.01 -1.74 6.91
C LEU A 59 13.26 -1.63 6.05
N GLU A 60 14.25 -0.82 6.45
CA GLU A 60 15.54 -0.70 5.76
C GLU A 60 16.31 -2.03 5.68
N LYS A 61 16.18 -2.87 6.70
CA LYS A 61 16.83 -4.19 6.76
C LYS A 61 16.08 -5.31 6.07
N ASN A 62 14.75 -5.19 5.96
CA ASN A 62 13.87 -6.27 5.54
C ASN A 62 13.04 -5.97 4.29
N TRP A 63 13.25 -4.81 3.65
CA TRP A 63 12.48 -4.48 2.45
C TRP A 63 12.68 -5.53 1.36
N PRO A 64 11.59 -6.11 0.80
CA PRO A 64 11.72 -7.18 -0.17
C PRO A 64 12.31 -6.66 -1.48
N VAL A 65 13.09 -7.52 -2.13
CA VAL A 65 13.69 -7.26 -3.44
C VAL A 65 13.35 -8.39 -4.41
N GLY A 66 13.35 -8.09 -5.71
CA GLY A 66 13.16 -9.10 -6.76
C GLY A 66 11.72 -9.60 -6.87
N LEU A 67 10.74 -8.90 -6.31
CA LEU A 67 9.32 -9.17 -6.52
C LEU A 67 8.84 -8.60 -7.86
N PRO A 68 7.72 -9.11 -8.42
CA PRO A 68 7.13 -8.57 -9.63
C PRO A 68 6.78 -7.09 -9.49
N GLU A 69 7.21 -6.29 -10.46
CA GLU A 69 6.94 -4.85 -10.55
C GLU A 69 6.06 -4.54 -11.75
N GLY A 70 5.29 -3.47 -11.65
CA GLY A 70 4.43 -2.98 -12.72
C GLY A 70 3.83 -1.62 -12.36
N VAL A 71 2.81 -1.23 -13.11
CA VAL A 71 2.02 -0.03 -12.80
C VAL A 71 1.16 -0.31 -11.59
N ILE A 72 1.31 0.51 -10.55
CA ILE A 72 0.50 0.47 -9.34
C ILE A 72 -0.27 1.77 -9.18
N HIS A 73 -1.41 1.73 -8.48
CA HIS A 73 -2.19 2.90 -8.11
C HIS A 73 -1.54 3.68 -6.96
N ALA A 74 -1.04 2.94 -5.99
CA ALA A 74 -0.34 3.41 -4.79
C ALA A 74 -1.19 4.25 -3.81
N ASP A 75 -2.50 4.45 -4.07
CA ASP A 75 -3.42 5.23 -3.23
C ASP A 75 -4.88 4.77 -3.37
N LEU A 76 -5.12 3.46 -3.52
CA LEU A 76 -6.46 2.92 -3.76
C LEU A 76 -7.28 2.79 -2.47
N PHE A 77 -7.64 3.94 -1.89
CA PHE A 77 -8.55 4.07 -0.76
C PHE A 77 -10.02 4.00 -1.18
N PRO A 78 -10.96 3.82 -0.23
CA PRO A 78 -12.39 3.72 -0.54
C PRO A 78 -12.99 4.91 -1.33
N ASP A 79 -12.48 6.11 -1.13
CA ASP A 79 -12.89 7.34 -1.83
C ASP A 79 -12.41 7.41 -3.29
N ASN A 80 -11.43 6.59 -3.66
CA ASN A 80 -10.92 6.46 -5.02
C ASN A 80 -11.58 5.30 -5.82
N VAL A 81 -12.63 4.68 -5.26
CA VAL A 81 -13.30 3.52 -5.87
C VAL A 81 -14.79 3.76 -6.02
N PHE A 82 -15.31 3.58 -7.22
CA PHE A 82 -16.73 3.77 -7.52
C PHE A 82 -17.44 2.45 -7.77
N PHE A 83 -18.67 2.37 -7.28
CA PHE A 83 -19.56 1.25 -7.46
C PHE A 83 -20.88 1.69 -8.10
N LEU A 84 -21.45 0.83 -8.93
CA LEU A 84 -22.83 0.89 -9.40
C LEU A 84 -23.59 -0.31 -8.82
N GLY A 85 -24.37 -0.07 -7.78
CA GLY A 85 -24.88 -1.14 -6.93
C GLY A 85 -23.73 -1.91 -6.29
N ASP A 86 -23.70 -3.22 -6.44
CA ASP A 86 -22.65 -4.10 -5.87
C ASP A 86 -21.47 -4.37 -6.83
N ARG A 87 -21.45 -3.72 -8.02
CA ARG A 87 -20.44 -3.93 -9.04
C ARG A 87 -19.44 -2.78 -9.05
N LEU A 88 -18.16 -3.11 -9.06
CA LEU A 88 -17.10 -2.14 -9.29
C LEU A 88 -17.32 -1.44 -10.64
N SER A 89 -17.32 -0.11 -10.63
CA SER A 89 -17.50 0.74 -11.81
C SER A 89 -16.20 1.34 -12.30
N GLY A 90 -15.27 1.67 -11.40
CA GLY A 90 -13.97 2.22 -11.79
C GLY A 90 -13.15 2.74 -10.62
N PHE A 91 -11.90 3.03 -10.94
CA PHE A 91 -10.93 3.69 -10.07
C PHE A 91 -10.66 5.10 -10.58
N ILE A 92 -10.38 6.02 -9.68
CA ILE A 92 -10.02 7.41 -9.98
C ILE A 92 -8.79 7.81 -9.18
N ASP A 93 -8.28 9.02 -9.42
CA ASP A 93 -7.15 9.62 -8.72
C ASP A 93 -5.85 8.84 -8.85
N PHE A 94 -5.39 8.71 -10.07
CA PHE A 94 -4.09 8.12 -10.42
C PHE A 94 -2.90 9.07 -10.20
N TYR A 95 -3.05 10.09 -9.32
CA TYR A 95 -1.99 11.07 -9.08
C TYR A 95 -0.68 10.42 -8.57
N PHE A 96 -0.80 9.43 -7.69
CA PHE A 96 0.33 8.68 -7.14
C PHE A 96 0.73 7.45 -7.96
N ALA A 97 0.00 7.14 -9.04
CA ALA A 97 0.32 5.97 -9.85
C ALA A 97 1.77 6.00 -10.35
N CYS A 98 2.46 4.89 -10.22
CA CYS A 98 3.90 4.78 -10.48
C CYS A 98 4.28 3.33 -10.84
N THR A 99 5.56 3.10 -11.09
CA THR A 99 6.10 1.75 -11.28
C THR A 99 6.74 1.29 -9.96
N ASP A 100 6.21 0.24 -9.37
CA ASP A 100 6.71 -0.35 -8.13
C ASP A 100 6.24 -1.81 -7.98
N ILE A 101 6.56 -2.45 -6.86
CA ILE A 101 6.17 -3.81 -6.50
C ILE A 101 4.63 -3.94 -6.53
N LEU A 102 4.08 -4.86 -7.34
CA LEU A 102 2.63 -5.07 -7.44
C LEU A 102 2.01 -5.48 -6.09
N ALA A 103 2.69 -6.33 -5.32
CA ALA A 103 2.24 -6.71 -3.98
C ALA A 103 2.25 -5.55 -2.97
N TYR A 104 2.98 -4.45 -3.23
CA TYR A 104 2.92 -3.24 -2.41
C TYR A 104 1.55 -2.56 -2.53
N ASP A 105 0.99 -2.50 -3.74
CA ASP A 105 -0.35 -1.96 -3.96
C ASP A 105 -1.44 -2.80 -3.26
N VAL A 106 -1.27 -4.13 -3.26
CA VAL A 106 -2.10 -5.05 -2.46
C VAL A 106 -2.02 -4.71 -0.97
N ALA A 107 -0.82 -4.46 -0.46
CA ALA A 107 -0.59 -4.09 0.95
C ALA A 107 -1.22 -2.73 1.30
N VAL A 108 -1.13 -1.73 0.42
CA VAL A 108 -1.84 -0.44 0.55
C VAL A 108 -3.35 -0.67 0.69
N CYS A 109 -3.93 -1.49 -0.18
CA CYS A 109 -5.36 -1.82 -0.12
C CYS A 109 -5.75 -2.58 1.16
N LEU A 110 -4.95 -3.53 1.62
CA LEU A 110 -5.22 -4.24 2.88
C LEU A 110 -5.30 -3.25 4.06
N ASN A 111 -4.39 -2.29 4.12
CA ASN A 111 -4.42 -1.24 5.14
C ASN A 111 -5.65 -0.32 4.99
N ALA A 112 -5.99 0.08 3.76
CA ALA A 112 -7.07 1.03 3.51
C ALA A 112 -8.47 0.44 3.70
N TRP A 113 -8.66 -0.86 3.46
CA TRP A 113 -9.99 -1.50 3.38
C TRP A 113 -10.29 -2.47 4.50
N CYS A 114 -9.26 -3.00 5.17
CA CYS A 114 -9.44 -4.15 6.05
C CYS A 114 -9.29 -3.84 7.54
N PHE A 115 -9.16 -2.56 7.92
CA PHE A 115 -9.21 -2.15 9.31
C PHE A 115 -10.60 -1.66 9.71
N GLU A 116 -11.01 -1.96 10.94
CA GLU A 116 -12.24 -1.47 11.55
C GLU A 116 -11.99 -0.14 12.29
N LYS A 117 -13.06 0.49 12.79
CA LYS A 117 -12.97 1.78 13.49
C LYS A 117 -12.17 1.71 14.81
N ASP A 118 -12.06 0.52 15.39
CA ASP A 118 -11.26 0.24 16.60
C ASP A 118 -9.81 -0.15 16.28
N PHE A 119 -9.38 0.07 15.03
CA PHE A 119 -8.06 -0.28 14.49
C PHE A 119 -7.75 -1.78 14.46
N SER A 120 -8.72 -2.65 14.68
CA SER A 120 -8.52 -4.09 14.49
C SER A 120 -8.53 -4.47 13.00
N PHE A 121 -7.65 -5.39 12.62
CA PHE A 121 -7.63 -5.93 11.25
C PHE A 121 -8.76 -6.95 11.07
N ASN A 122 -9.62 -6.71 10.10
CA ASN A 122 -10.73 -7.60 9.74
C ASN A 122 -10.26 -8.71 8.80
N LEU A 123 -10.01 -9.89 9.35
CA LEU A 123 -9.57 -11.08 8.60
C LEU A 123 -10.54 -11.46 7.48
N THR A 124 -11.85 -11.30 7.69
CA THR A 124 -12.86 -11.64 6.67
C THR A 124 -12.76 -10.71 5.47
N LYS A 125 -12.60 -9.40 5.71
CA LYS A 125 -12.39 -8.42 4.64
C LYS A 125 -11.07 -8.68 3.90
N GLY A 126 -9.97 -8.91 4.63
CA GLY A 126 -8.66 -9.22 4.04
C GLY A 126 -8.70 -10.48 3.19
N ALA A 127 -9.30 -11.56 3.70
CA ALA A 127 -9.47 -12.80 2.95
C ALA A 127 -10.34 -12.62 1.69
N ALA A 128 -11.43 -11.83 1.77
CA ALA A 128 -12.28 -11.53 0.62
C ALA A 128 -11.52 -10.71 -0.44
N PHE A 129 -10.77 -9.70 -0.01
CA PHE A 129 -9.93 -8.90 -0.92
C PHE A 129 -8.91 -9.77 -1.65
N LEU A 130 -8.15 -10.59 -0.91
CA LEU A 130 -7.12 -11.47 -1.47
C LEU A 130 -7.71 -12.55 -2.39
N ARG A 131 -8.91 -13.11 -2.09
CA ARG A 131 -9.59 -14.01 -3.01
C ARG A 131 -9.92 -13.33 -4.33
N GLY A 132 -10.45 -12.09 -4.28
CA GLY A 132 -10.74 -11.32 -5.48
C GLY A 132 -9.48 -11.10 -6.32
N TYR A 133 -8.41 -10.65 -5.70
CA TYR A 133 -7.12 -10.43 -6.38
C TYR A 133 -6.58 -11.72 -7.00
N ASN A 134 -6.48 -12.80 -6.22
CA ASN A 134 -5.95 -14.09 -6.66
C ASN A 134 -6.81 -14.78 -7.74
N SER A 135 -8.08 -14.41 -7.88
CA SER A 135 -8.94 -14.96 -8.95
C SER A 135 -8.51 -14.48 -10.35
N VAL A 136 -7.74 -13.40 -10.44
CA VAL A 136 -7.29 -12.79 -11.71
C VAL A 136 -5.76 -12.89 -11.83
N ARG A 137 -5.03 -12.46 -10.80
CA ARG A 137 -3.57 -12.52 -10.71
C ARG A 137 -3.16 -13.20 -9.41
N PRO A 138 -2.86 -14.51 -9.44
CA PRO A 138 -2.40 -15.22 -8.24
C PRO A 138 -1.07 -14.63 -7.71
N LEU A 139 -1.04 -14.30 -6.43
CA LEU A 139 0.20 -13.93 -5.75
C LEU A 139 1.12 -15.17 -5.64
N SER A 140 2.39 -15.00 -5.94
CA SER A 140 3.43 -16.01 -5.68
C SER A 140 3.68 -16.17 -4.17
N ALA A 141 4.31 -17.27 -3.77
CA ALA A 141 4.69 -17.49 -2.37
C ALA A 141 5.58 -16.34 -1.84
N ALA A 142 6.52 -15.86 -2.65
CA ALA A 142 7.39 -14.74 -2.28
C ALA A 142 6.62 -13.43 -2.07
N GLU A 143 5.61 -13.15 -2.89
CA GLU A 143 4.74 -11.98 -2.69
C GLU A 143 3.92 -12.10 -1.41
N ILE A 144 3.36 -13.30 -1.14
CA ILE A 144 2.59 -13.56 0.09
C ILE A 144 3.47 -13.39 1.33
N ASP A 145 4.66 -13.96 1.34
CA ASP A 145 5.62 -13.86 2.45
C ASP A 145 6.06 -12.42 2.70
N ALA A 146 6.08 -11.57 1.67
CA ALA A 146 6.45 -10.17 1.75
C ALA A 146 5.32 -9.25 2.25
N LEU A 147 4.04 -9.66 2.15
CA LEU A 147 2.89 -8.80 2.51
C LEU A 147 2.99 -8.15 3.89
N PRO A 148 3.44 -8.83 4.97
CA PRO A 148 3.55 -8.18 6.28
C PRO A 148 4.53 -7.00 6.29
N VAL A 149 5.68 -7.13 5.62
CA VAL A 149 6.68 -6.06 5.51
C VAL A 149 6.16 -4.92 4.65
N LEU A 150 5.55 -5.25 3.51
CA LEU A 150 4.96 -4.27 2.59
C LEU A 150 3.80 -3.50 3.25
N ALA A 151 2.96 -4.17 4.04
CA ALA A 151 1.87 -3.53 4.78
C ALA A 151 2.39 -2.57 5.86
N ARG A 152 3.47 -2.95 6.60
CA ARG A 152 4.15 -2.06 7.53
C ARG A 152 4.72 -0.84 6.80
N GLY A 153 5.39 -1.03 5.67
CA GLY A 153 5.91 0.06 4.85
C GLY A 153 4.83 0.99 4.31
N ALA A 154 3.69 0.45 3.88
CA ALA A 154 2.55 1.25 3.48
C ALA A 154 2.01 2.10 4.65
N ALA A 155 1.89 1.53 5.85
CA ALA A 155 1.46 2.27 7.05
C ALA A 155 2.45 3.40 7.39
N VAL A 156 3.75 3.13 7.39
CA VAL A 156 4.80 4.14 7.60
C VAL A 156 4.72 5.25 6.55
N ARG A 157 4.59 4.92 5.26
CA ARG A 157 4.40 5.93 4.20
C ARG A 157 3.25 6.89 4.51
N PHE A 158 2.08 6.36 4.84
CA PHE A 158 0.90 7.19 5.10
C PHE A 158 1.02 7.99 6.40
N MET A 159 1.67 7.45 7.42
CA MET A 159 2.02 8.19 8.64
C MET A 159 2.93 9.38 8.30
N LEU A 160 4.01 9.15 7.56
CA LEU A 160 4.99 10.17 7.20
C LEU A 160 4.37 11.30 6.38
N THR A 161 3.56 11.00 5.37
CA THR A 161 2.91 12.02 4.55
C THR A 161 1.95 12.87 5.36
N ARG A 162 1.17 12.27 6.29
CA ARG A 162 0.26 13.01 7.18
C ARG A 162 0.97 13.82 8.26
N LEU A 163 2.16 13.41 8.69
CA LEU A 163 2.98 14.22 9.60
C LEU A 163 3.62 15.41 8.88
N TYR A 164 3.92 15.26 7.60
CA TYR A 164 4.54 16.31 6.79
C TYR A 164 3.55 17.42 6.44
N ASP A 165 2.32 17.09 6.03
CA ASP A 165 1.24 18.00 5.65
C ASP A 165 0.65 18.73 6.88
#